data_1a34846334090cbbd69f487982b49e60
#
_entry.id   1a34846334090cbbd69f487982b49e60
#
_cell.length_a   1.000
_cell.length_b   1.000
_cell.length_c   1.000
_cell.angle_alpha   90.00
_cell.angle_beta   90.00
_cell.angle_gamma   90.00
#
_symmetry.space_group_name_H-M   'P 1'
#
loop_
_entity.id
_entity.type
_entity.pdbx_description
1 polymer ?
#
loop_
_entity_poly.entity_id
_entity_poly.type
_entity_poly.pdbx_seq_one_letter_code
_entity_poly.pdbx_strand_id
1 'polypeptide(L)'
;MRQYFRRKLLLYLLTFVAAVTINWMIPRFMPGDPVQSMVARARLENPEAVAALQSYYTNLFGLDVPIWQQYLNFWGALFRGDLGVSIWLFPTPVWDVLVRAVPYTLALLVPAIVLSWFAGNKFGAAAARSKWLDNTVLPIGYILTATPYMWLGILLAWSLGIVVGIFPVAGAYSFALQPTWSLTFLWSLVMHWFLPFLSLFLVAFGGWAIGMRNMIIYELEADYANYLESLGAPRRLVRRYAFRNAMLPQITGLALQLGTIVAGALVTEIVFSYPGVGYLILQAIQVQDFFLLQGAFLFIVAGVLIANFVIDIVYVIVDPRTRTGMRGATA
;
A
#
# COMPACT_ATOMS: atom_id res chain seq x y z
N MET A 1 -29.96 -2.91 -2.04
CA MET A 1 -28.62 -3.45 -2.39
C MET A 1 -28.17 -3.03 -3.78
N ARG A 2 -28.89 -3.29 -4.86
CA ARG A 2 -28.50 -2.92 -6.24
C ARG A 2 -28.18 -1.43 -6.42
N GLN A 3 -28.96 -0.54 -5.81
CA GLN A 3 -28.77 0.91 -5.89
C GLN A 3 -27.51 1.38 -5.11
N TYR A 4 -27.23 0.80 -3.95
CA TYR A 4 -26.02 1.04 -3.17
C TYR A 4 -24.76 0.66 -3.95
N PHE A 5 -24.73 -0.57 -4.51
CA PHE A 5 -23.59 -1.00 -5.32
C PHE A 5 -23.41 -0.17 -6.58
N ARG A 6 -24.50 0.24 -7.26
CA ARG A 6 -24.42 1.18 -8.40
C ARG A 6 -23.81 2.51 -8.01
N ARG A 7 -24.25 3.10 -6.88
CA ARG A 7 -23.72 4.38 -6.41
C ARG A 7 -22.25 4.26 -6.02
N LYS A 8 -21.85 3.19 -5.33
CA LYS A 8 -20.46 2.94 -5.00
C LYS A 8 -19.60 2.68 -6.23
N LEU A 9 -20.07 1.87 -7.16
CA LEU A 9 -19.35 1.62 -8.42
C LEU A 9 -19.13 2.92 -9.20
N LEU A 10 -20.13 3.79 -9.26
CA LEU A 10 -19.98 5.11 -9.89
C LEU A 10 -18.93 5.96 -9.17
N LEU A 11 -18.94 5.98 -7.83
CA LEU A 11 -17.94 6.70 -7.06
C LEU A 11 -16.53 6.15 -7.31
N TYR A 12 -16.34 4.82 -7.30
CA TYR A 12 -15.05 4.21 -7.61
C TYR A 12 -14.59 4.53 -9.03
N LEU A 13 -15.51 4.51 -10.01
CA LEU A 13 -15.20 4.87 -11.39
C LEU A 13 -14.75 6.34 -11.50
N LEU A 14 -15.50 7.25 -10.87
CA LEU A 14 -15.14 8.68 -10.86
C LEU A 14 -13.78 8.91 -10.17
N THR A 15 -13.56 8.25 -9.03
CA THR A 15 -12.28 8.31 -8.30
C THR A 15 -11.14 7.75 -9.15
N PHE A 16 -11.36 6.64 -9.85
CA PHE A 16 -10.38 6.07 -10.76
C PHE A 16 -10.04 7.03 -11.89
N VAL A 17 -11.04 7.59 -12.57
CA VAL A 17 -10.82 8.56 -13.66
C VAL A 17 -10.07 9.79 -13.16
N ALA A 18 -10.45 10.35 -12.01
CA ALA A 18 -9.77 11.50 -11.40
C ALA A 18 -8.31 11.15 -11.04
N ALA A 19 -8.09 10.03 -10.38
CA ALA A 19 -6.76 9.60 -9.97
C ALA A 19 -5.84 9.31 -11.17
N VAL A 20 -6.36 8.65 -12.19
CA VAL A 20 -5.63 8.35 -13.44
C VAL A 20 -5.31 9.64 -14.20
N THR A 21 -6.22 10.62 -14.22
CA THR A 21 -5.97 11.94 -14.83
C THR A 21 -4.85 12.69 -14.08
N ILE A 22 -4.91 12.72 -12.74
CA ILE A 22 -3.84 13.31 -11.92
C ILE A 22 -2.52 12.59 -12.17
N ASN A 23 -2.52 11.26 -12.18
CA ASN A 23 -1.34 10.45 -12.47
C ASN A 23 -0.73 10.80 -13.84
N TRP A 24 -1.57 10.96 -14.86
CA TRP A 24 -1.11 11.39 -16.20
C TRP A 24 -0.48 12.78 -16.18
N MET A 25 -0.95 13.68 -15.30
CA MET A 25 -0.42 15.04 -15.19
C MET A 25 0.93 15.08 -14.45
N ILE A 26 1.14 14.25 -13.41
CA ILE A 26 2.33 14.31 -12.54
C ILE A 26 3.65 14.38 -13.32
N PRO A 27 3.97 13.47 -14.27
CA PRO A 27 5.24 13.50 -14.98
C PRO A 27 5.43 14.76 -15.82
N ARG A 28 4.35 15.39 -16.25
CA ARG A 28 4.38 16.61 -17.08
C ARG A 28 4.75 17.87 -16.30
N PHE A 29 4.59 17.83 -14.98
CA PHE A 29 5.04 18.89 -14.07
C PHE A 29 6.44 18.63 -13.50
N MET A 30 7.01 17.45 -13.78
CA MET A 30 8.39 17.17 -13.36
C MET A 30 9.37 18.01 -14.17
N PRO A 31 10.37 18.62 -13.53
CA PRO A 31 11.41 19.34 -14.26
C PRO A 31 12.27 18.36 -15.08
N GLY A 32 12.57 18.74 -16.31
CA GLY A 32 13.42 17.97 -17.23
C GLY A 32 12.66 17.42 -18.45
N ASP A 33 13.43 16.90 -19.39
CA ASP A 33 12.94 16.31 -20.63
C ASP A 33 13.41 14.84 -20.70
N PRO A 34 12.49 13.87 -20.73
CA PRO A 34 12.83 12.46 -20.79
C PRO A 34 13.62 12.09 -22.04
N VAL A 35 13.33 12.76 -23.17
CA VAL A 35 14.05 12.54 -24.44
C VAL A 35 15.48 13.03 -24.32
N GLN A 36 15.70 14.22 -23.76
CA GLN A 36 17.05 14.74 -23.53
C GLN A 36 17.83 13.82 -22.58
N SER A 37 17.21 13.28 -21.55
CA SER A 37 17.83 12.34 -20.64
C SER A 37 18.28 11.04 -21.33
N MET A 38 17.51 10.52 -22.28
CA MET A 38 17.89 9.36 -23.10
C MET A 38 19.02 9.67 -24.06
N VAL A 39 18.92 10.78 -24.76
CA VAL A 39 19.95 11.23 -25.72
C VAL A 39 21.28 11.47 -25.00
N ALA A 40 21.26 12.10 -23.81
CA ALA A 40 22.47 12.32 -23.01
C ALA A 40 23.16 11.00 -22.61
N ARG A 41 22.40 9.93 -22.35
CA ARG A 41 22.94 8.60 -22.04
C ARG A 41 23.63 7.94 -23.23
N ALA A 42 23.20 8.26 -24.45
CA ALA A 42 23.80 7.71 -25.66
C ALA A 42 25.21 8.24 -25.91
N ARG A 43 25.64 9.33 -25.22
CA ARG A 43 26.98 9.93 -25.29
C ARG A 43 27.47 10.19 -26.71
N LEU A 44 26.53 10.63 -27.58
CA LEU A 44 26.84 10.95 -28.96
C LEU A 44 27.58 12.32 -29.05
N GLU A 45 28.66 12.38 -29.79
CA GLU A 45 29.43 13.60 -29.99
C GLU A 45 28.98 14.37 -31.27
N ASN A 46 28.37 13.65 -32.22
CA ASN A 46 27.89 14.26 -33.48
C ASN A 46 26.54 14.94 -33.28
N PRO A 47 26.43 16.28 -33.51
CA PRO A 47 25.16 17.01 -33.34
C PRO A 47 24.03 16.51 -34.25
N GLU A 48 24.32 16.04 -35.46
CA GLU A 48 23.31 15.50 -36.38
C GLU A 48 22.73 14.17 -35.83
N ALA A 49 23.57 13.29 -35.26
CA ALA A 49 23.15 12.05 -34.66
C ALA A 49 22.32 12.31 -33.37
N VAL A 50 22.69 13.34 -32.62
CA VAL A 50 21.91 13.79 -31.45
C VAL A 50 20.51 14.25 -31.87
N ALA A 51 20.40 15.11 -32.88
CA ALA A 51 19.12 15.61 -33.37
C ALA A 51 18.25 14.50 -33.99
N ALA A 52 18.83 13.56 -34.72
CA ALA A 52 18.13 12.42 -35.27
C ALA A 52 17.59 11.51 -34.18
N LEU A 53 18.38 11.21 -33.13
CA LEU A 53 17.97 10.39 -32.01
C LEU A 53 16.89 11.08 -31.18
N GLN A 54 16.99 12.39 -30.98
CA GLN A 54 15.97 13.19 -30.29
C GLN A 54 14.63 13.15 -31.04
N SER A 55 14.65 13.36 -32.38
CA SER A 55 13.45 13.26 -33.22
C SER A 55 12.83 11.86 -33.15
N TYR A 56 13.67 10.82 -33.21
CA TYR A 56 13.23 9.44 -33.13
C TYR A 56 12.48 9.15 -31.79
N TYR A 57 13.05 9.53 -30.67
CA TYR A 57 12.40 9.29 -29.35
C TYR A 57 11.17 10.17 -29.14
N THR A 58 11.19 11.44 -29.61
CA THR A 58 10.03 12.33 -29.56
C THR A 58 8.83 11.72 -30.28
N ASN A 59 9.05 11.21 -31.50
CA ASN A 59 8.01 10.54 -32.27
C ASN A 59 7.59 9.19 -31.67
N LEU A 60 8.56 8.38 -31.19
CA LEU A 60 8.30 7.08 -30.60
C LEU A 60 7.40 7.18 -29.36
N PHE A 61 7.62 8.21 -28.55
CA PHE A 61 6.85 8.45 -27.33
C PHE A 61 5.60 9.33 -27.55
N GLY A 62 5.35 9.76 -28.78
CA GLY A 62 4.20 10.60 -29.15
C GLY A 62 4.19 11.94 -28.41
N LEU A 63 5.37 12.53 -28.19
CA LEU A 63 5.51 13.82 -27.53
C LEU A 63 5.43 15.01 -28.49
N ASP A 64 5.37 14.73 -29.77
CA ASP A 64 5.24 15.68 -30.89
C ASP A 64 3.81 16.20 -31.09
N VAL A 65 2.80 15.49 -30.52
CA VAL A 65 1.40 15.87 -30.67
C VAL A 65 0.92 16.78 -29.54
N PRO A 66 -0.17 17.57 -29.78
CA PRO A 66 -0.75 18.45 -28.76
C PRO A 66 -1.11 17.70 -27.46
N ILE A 67 -1.00 18.35 -26.32
CA ILE A 67 -1.15 17.74 -24.98
C ILE A 67 -2.51 17.05 -24.78
N TRP A 68 -3.58 17.60 -25.33
CA TRP A 68 -4.92 17.00 -25.28
C TRP A 68 -4.97 15.68 -26.08
N GLN A 69 -4.26 15.60 -27.20
CA GLN A 69 -4.16 14.37 -28.00
C GLN A 69 -3.31 13.32 -27.31
N GLN A 70 -2.22 13.72 -26.65
CA GLN A 70 -1.45 12.81 -25.77
C GLN A 70 -2.34 12.21 -24.68
N TYR A 71 -3.24 13.00 -24.07
CA TYR A 71 -4.18 12.53 -23.06
C TYR A 71 -5.18 11.51 -23.62
N LEU A 72 -5.74 11.76 -24.79
CA LEU A 72 -6.64 10.81 -25.44
C LEU A 72 -5.91 9.51 -25.87
N ASN A 73 -4.69 9.65 -26.39
CA ASN A 73 -3.85 8.51 -26.75
C ASN A 73 -3.51 7.66 -25.52
N PHE A 74 -3.21 8.31 -24.39
CA PHE A 74 -2.97 7.63 -23.11
C PHE A 74 -4.18 6.79 -22.67
N TRP A 75 -5.40 7.36 -22.72
CA TRP A 75 -6.60 6.60 -22.41
C TRP A 75 -6.82 5.44 -23.40
N GLY A 76 -6.60 5.69 -24.68
CA GLY A 76 -6.67 4.65 -25.71
C GLY A 76 -5.67 3.50 -25.47
N ALA A 77 -4.44 3.81 -25.07
CA ALA A 77 -3.42 2.83 -24.71
C ALA A 77 -3.82 2.06 -23.42
N LEU A 78 -4.28 2.79 -22.40
CA LEU A 78 -4.74 2.21 -21.14
C LEU A 78 -5.85 1.18 -21.33
N PHE A 79 -6.85 1.47 -22.18
CA PHE A 79 -7.93 0.53 -22.48
C PHE A 79 -7.47 -0.72 -23.26
N ARG A 80 -6.34 -0.64 -23.95
CA ARG A 80 -5.69 -1.79 -24.60
C ARG A 80 -4.74 -2.54 -23.68
N GLY A 81 -4.54 -2.08 -22.42
CA GLY A 81 -3.56 -2.63 -21.49
C GLY A 81 -2.11 -2.29 -21.84
N ASP A 82 -1.90 -1.32 -22.73
CA ASP A 82 -0.58 -0.84 -23.11
C ASP A 82 -0.16 0.32 -22.19
N LEU A 83 0.87 0.08 -21.38
CA LEU A 83 1.45 1.09 -20.47
C LEU A 83 2.69 1.77 -21.08
N GLY A 84 3.01 1.48 -22.34
CA GLY A 84 4.20 1.97 -23.00
C GLY A 84 5.47 1.20 -22.63
N VAL A 85 6.60 1.78 -23.01
CA VAL A 85 7.94 1.19 -22.83
C VAL A 85 8.72 2.02 -21.82
N SER A 86 9.42 1.35 -20.89
CA SER A 86 10.27 2.03 -19.91
C SER A 86 11.42 2.75 -20.59
N ILE A 87 11.60 4.03 -20.23
CA ILE A 87 12.74 4.84 -20.68
C ILE A 87 14.04 4.35 -20.03
N TRP A 88 13.97 3.94 -18.77
CA TRP A 88 15.11 3.43 -18.02
C TRP A 88 15.61 2.08 -18.52
N LEU A 89 14.69 1.17 -18.79
CA LEU A 89 14.96 -0.21 -19.20
C LEU A 89 14.61 -0.46 -20.67
N PHE A 90 14.72 0.58 -21.50
CA PHE A 90 14.42 0.49 -22.93
C PHE A 90 15.14 -0.70 -23.59
N PRO A 91 14.46 -1.51 -24.41
CA PRO A 91 13.07 -1.42 -24.89
C PRO A 91 12.03 -2.25 -24.11
N THR A 92 12.20 -2.42 -22.79
CA THR A 92 11.32 -3.30 -21.98
C THR A 92 9.94 -2.65 -21.76
N PRO A 93 8.83 -3.36 -22.03
CA PRO A 93 7.49 -2.87 -21.72
C PRO A 93 7.32 -2.60 -20.21
N VAL A 94 6.65 -1.51 -19.87
CA VAL A 94 6.36 -1.14 -18.46
C VAL A 94 5.60 -2.24 -17.74
N TRP A 95 4.69 -2.91 -18.43
CA TRP A 95 3.94 -4.06 -17.88
C TRP A 95 4.87 -5.15 -17.34
N ASP A 96 5.90 -5.53 -18.10
CA ASP A 96 6.83 -6.59 -17.71
C ASP A 96 7.68 -6.19 -16.48
N VAL A 97 8.04 -4.91 -16.39
CA VAL A 97 8.75 -4.37 -15.21
C VAL A 97 7.85 -4.43 -13.97
N LEU A 98 6.59 -4.02 -14.10
CA LEU A 98 5.64 -4.02 -13.00
C LEU A 98 5.26 -5.42 -12.54
N VAL A 99 5.01 -6.35 -13.46
CA VAL A 99 4.69 -7.75 -13.12
C VAL A 99 5.78 -8.42 -12.29
N ARG A 100 7.03 -8.03 -12.48
CA ARG A 100 8.17 -8.52 -11.67
C ARG A 100 8.23 -7.86 -10.28
N ALA A 101 7.83 -6.60 -10.14
CA ALA A 101 7.92 -5.85 -8.88
C ALA A 101 6.68 -6.01 -7.97
N VAL A 102 5.49 -6.10 -8.55
CA VAL A 102 4.23 -6.19 -7.82
C VAL A 102 4.19 -7.35 -6.81
N PRO A 103 4.65 -8.57 -7.13
CA PRO A 103 4.69 -9.66 -6.15
C PRO A 103 5.49 -9.33 -4.89
N TYR A 104 6.58 -8.58 -5.00
CA TYR A 104 7.38 -8.17 -3.84
C TYR A 104 6.62 -7.18 -2.96
N THR A 105 6.00 -6.16 -3.58
CA THR A 105 5.15 -5.22 -2.83
C THR A 105 3.99 -5.92 -2.14
N LEU A 106 3.28 -6.83 -2.83
CA LEU A 106 2.17 -7.57 -2.25
C LEU A 106 2.62 -8.53 -1.14
N ALA A 107 3.75 -9.22 -1.34
CA ALA A 107 4.33 -10.11 -0.33
C ALA A 107 4.76 -9.35 0.94
N LEU A 108 5.08 -8.08 0.84
CA LEU A 108 5.39 -7.22 1.98
C LEU A 108 4.11 -6.63 2.61
N LEU A 109 3.26 -6.04 1.79
CA LEU A 109 2.11 -5.25 2.21
C LEU A 109 0.99 -6.12 2.82
N VAL A 110 0.61 -7.21 2.14
CA VAL A 110 -0.54 -8.04 2.55
C VAL A 110 -0.32 -8.68 3.93
N PRO A 111 0.82 -9.34 4.22
CA PRO A 111 1.08 -9.85 5.55
C PRO A 111 1.18 -8.74 6.60
N ALA A 112 1.78 -7.58 6.28
CA ALA A 112 1.88 -6.47 7.20
C ALA A 112 0.48 -5.95 7.62
N ILE A 113 -0.43 -5.76 6.66
CA ILE A 113 -1.81 -5.34 6.92
C ILE A 113 -2.56 -6.39 7.76
N VAL A 114 -2.58 -7.63 7.27
CA VAL A 114 -3.40 -8.68 7.88
C VAL A 114 -2.90 -9.02 9.29
N LEU A 115 -1.60 -9.21 9.46
CA LEU A 115 -1.03 -9.61 10.74
C LEU A 115 -1.06 -8.46 11.76
N SER A 116 -0.78 -7.22 11.36
CA SER A 116 -0.87 -6.06 12.26
C SER A 116 -2.30 -5.81 12.72
N TRP A 117 -3.27 -5.88 11.81
CA TRP A 117 -4.68 -5.75 12.13
C TRP A 117 -5.15 -6.85 13.10
N PHE A 118 -4.84 -8.10 12.78
CA PHE A 118 -5.27 -9.24 13.60
C PHE A 118 -4.59 -9.26 14.98
N ALA A 119 -3.27 -9.07 15.03
CA ALA A 119 -2.50 -9.03 16.26
C ALA A 119 -2.88 -7.81 17.10
N GLY A 120 -2.93 -6.61 16.48
CA GLY A 120 -3.28 -5.39 17.18
C GLY A 120 -4.66 -5.46 17.83
N ASN A 121 -5.68 -5.93 17.10
CA ASN A 121 -7.01 -6.11 17.67
C ASN A 121 -7.05 -7.13 18.81
N LYS A 122 -6.31 -8.25 18.70
CA LYS A 122 -6.23 -9.23 19.81
C LYS A 122 -5.53 -8.66 21.05
N PHE A 123 -4.38 -8.02 20.85
CA PHE A 123 -3.61 -7.43 21.95
C PHE A 123 -4.34 -6.24 22.57
N GLY A 124 -4.98 -5.38 21.79
CA GLY A 124 -5.80 -4.28 22.29
C GLY A 124 -6.98 -4.77 23.13
N ALA A 125 -7.69 -5.82 22.67
CA ALA A 125 -8.76 -6.43 23.44
C ALA A 125 -8.27 -7.12 24.71
N ALA A 126 -7.06 -7.64 24.73
CA ALA A 126 -6.43 -8.19 25.95
C ALA A 126 -6.00 -7.07 26.92
N ALA A 127 -5.46 -5.97 26.40
CA ALA A 127 -5.06 -4.80 27.20
C ALA A 127 -6.26 -4.18 27.94
N ALA A 128 -7.41 -4.07 27.28
CA ALA A 128 -8.65 -3.61 27.93
C ALA A 128 -9.11 -4.46 29.15
N ARG A 129 -8.52 -5.62 29.36
CA ARG A 129 -8.88 -6.57 30.44
C ARG A 129 -7.82 -6.72 31.53
N SER A 130 -6.61 -6.24 31.27
CA SER A 130 -5.44 -6.44 32.13
C SER A 130 -4.69 -5.14 32.32
N LYS A 131 -4.66 -4.61 33.55
CA LYS A 131 -3.93 -3.39 33.89
C LYS A 131 -2.44 -3.47 33.51
N TRP A 132 -1.83 -4.65 33.63
CA TRP A 132 -0.43 -4.84 33.27
C TRP A 132 -0.22 -4.70 31.75
N LEU A 133 -1.08 -5.36 30.94
CA LEU A 133 -1.04 -5.21 29.48
C LEU A 133 -1.39 -3.79 29.06
N ASP A 134 -2.34 -3.16 29.71
CA ASP A 134 -2.74 -1.77 29.43
C ASP A 134 -1.57 -0.80 29.66
N ASN A 135 -0.88 -0.93 30.80
CA ASN A 135 0.25 -0.10 31.17
C ASN A 135 1.51 -0.34 30.29
N THR A 136 1.57 -1.46 29.55
CA THR A 136 2.68 -1.76 28.63
C THR A 136 2.31 -1.55 27.17
N VAL A 137 1.16 -2.07 26.73
CA VAL A 137 0.73 -2.01 25.30
C VAL A 137 0.41 -0.59 24.87
N LEU A 138 -0.23 0.21 25.74
CA LEU A 138 -0.59 1.59 25.36
C LEU A 138 0.64 2.47 25.12
N PRO A 139 1.59 2.63 26.05
CA PRO A 139 2.76 3.48 25.80
C PRO A 139 3.57 3.02 24.58
N ILE A 140 3.80 1.71 24.46
CA ILE A 140 4.50 1.15 23.30
C ILE A 140 3.70 1.40 22.02
N GLY A 141 2.40 1.18 22.04
CA GLY A 141 1.50 1.44 20.91
C GLY A 141 1.55 2.91 20.46
N TYR A 142 1.52 3.86 21.41
CA TYR A 142 1.62 5.29 21.08
C TYR A 142 2.98 5.64 20.48
N ILE A 143 4.09 5.13 21.04
CA ILE A 143 5.43 5.32 20.48
C ILE A 143 5.48 4.78 19.05
N LEU A 144 5.04 3.54 18.82
CA LEU A 144 5.05 2.91 17.50
C LEU A 144 4.19 3.68 16.49
N THR A 145 2.98 4.10 16.88
CA THR A 145 2.07 4.84 15.98
C THR A 145 2.58 6.24 15.63
N ALA A 146 3.29 6.88 16.57
CA ALA A 146 3.89 8.19 16.34
C ALA A 146 5.20 8.11 15.53
N THR A 147 5.76 6.91 15.38
CA THR A 147 7.04 6.71 14.67
C THR A 147 6.79 6.62 13.16
N PRO A 148 7.45 7.45 12.33
CA PRO A 148 7.39 7.31 10.88
C PRO A 148 7.95 5.95 10.41
N TYR A 149 7.29 5.31 9.44
CA TYR A 149 7.72 4.02 8.87
C TYR A 149 9.18 4.01 8.42
N MET A 150 9.60 5.07 7.72
CA MET A 150 10.99 5.24 7.26
C MET A 150 11.98 5.24 8.42
N TRP A 151 11.70 6.01 9.46
CA TRP A 151 12.59 6.13 10.61
C TRP A 151 12.73 4.79 11.35
N LEU A 152 11.61 4.08 11.58
CA LEU A 152 11.65 2.76 12.19
C LEU A 152 12.39 1.75 11.30
N GLY A 153 12.19 1.82 9.99
CA GLY A 153 12.91 0.98 9.03
C GLY A 153 14.43 1.17 9.11
N ILE A 154 14.89 2.43 9.11
CA ILE A 154 16.32 2.77 9.25
C ILE A 154 16.86 2.29 10.60
N LEU A 155 16.11 2.47 11.69
CA LEU A 155 16.51 2.04 13.03
C LEU A 155 16.66 0.53 13.12
N LEU A 156 15.73 -0.23 12.54
CA LEU A 156 15.80 -1.69 12.47
C LEU A 156 16.96 -2.17 11.59
N ALA A 157 17.17 -1.54 10.42
CA ALA A 157 18.30 -1.84 9.55
C ALA A 157 19.63 -1.60 10.25
N TRP A 158 19.75 -0.47 10.93
CA TRP A 158 20.96 -0.14 11.69
C TRP A 158 21.17 -1.10 12.87
N SER A 159 20.18 -1.28 13.74
CA SER A 159 20.33 -2.06 14.98
C SER A 159 20.47 -3.56 14.70
N LEU A 160 19.51 -4.18 14.00
CA LEU A 160 19.46 -5.62 13.78
C LEU A 160 20.27 -6.07 12.55
N GLY A 161 20.41 -5.18 11.56
CA GLY A 161 21.16 -5.48 10.36
C GLY A 161 22.66 -5.17 10.49
N ILE A 162 23.04 -3.95 10.92
CA ILE A 162 24.44 -3.52 10.96
C ILE A 162 25.09 -3.85 12.30
N VAL A 163 24.48 -3.43 13.43
CA VAL A 163 25.11 -3.59 14.76
C VAL A 163 25.10 -5.04 15.21
N VAL A 164 23.96 -5.70 15.14
CA VAL A 164 23.80 -7.12 15.54
C VAL A 164 24.20 -8.07 14.42
N GLY A 165 24.00 -7.68 13.16
CA GLY A 165 24.42 -8.45 11.99
C GLY A 165 23.59 -9.71 11.73
N ILE A 166 22.33 -9.78 12.22
CA ILE A 166 21.48 -10.95 12.05
C ILE A 166 20.73 -10.91 10.72
N PHE A 167 20.26 -9.73 10.31
CA PHE A 167 19.41 -9.59 9.13
C PHE A 167 20.10 -8.78 8.03
N PRO A 168 19.86 -9.12 6.74
CA PRO A 168 20.30 -8.31 5.63
C PRO A 168 19.57 -6.94 5.62
N VAL A 169 20.26 -5.90 5.17
CA VAL A 169 19.74 -4.53 5.16
C VAL A 169 19.20 -4.06 3.81
N ALA A 170 19.40 -4.82 2.73
CA ALA A 170 19.01 -4.42 1.38
C ALA A 170 18.70 -5.61 0.46
N GLY A 171 17.81 -5.37 -0.52
CA GLY A 171 17.42 -6.36 -1.52
C GLY A 171 16.33 -7.31 -1.05
N ALA A 172 15.91 -8.23 -1.94
CA ALA A 172 14.91 -9.26 -1.62
C ALA A 172 15.53 -10.62 -1.33
N TYR A 173 16.76 -10.86 -1.72
CA TYR A 173 17.55 -12.07 -1.49
C TYR A 173 19.03 -11.80 -1.75
N SER A 174 19.90 -12.74 -1.33
CA SER A 174 21.35 -12.62 -1.55
C SER A 174 21.71 -12.69 -3.02
N PHE A 175 22.48 -11.73 -3.52
CA PHE A 175 22.98 -11.70 -4.90
C PHE A 175 23.84 -12.92 -5.30
N ALA A 176 24.35 -13.66 -4.32
CA ALA A 176 25.09 -14.90 -4.55
C ALA A 176 24.20 -16.10 -4.91
N LEU A 177 22.87 -15.96 -4.76
CA LEU A 177 21.91 -17.03 -5.01
C LEU A 177 21.12 -16.77 -6.29
N GLN A 178 20.89 -17.84 -7.04
CA GLN A 178 19.96 -17.79 -8.17
C GLN A 178 18.52 -18.09 -7.70
N PRO A 179 17.49 -17.45 -8.29
CA PRO A 179 16.09 -17.75 -7.99
C PRO A 179 15.74 -19.19 -8.30
N THR A 180 15.67 -20.01 -7.26
CA THR A 180 15.32 -21.45 -7.34
C THR A 180 14.43 -21.83 -6.16
N TRP A 181 13.71 -22.95 -6.25
CA TRP A 181 12.91 -23.47 -5.13
C TRP A 181 13.75 -24.22 -4.09
N SER A 182 15.03 -23.82 -3.90
CA SER A 182 15.90 -24.38 -2.87
C SER A 182 15.59 -23.79 -1.49
N LEU A 183 15.77 -24.57 -0.43
CA LEU A 183 15.60 -24.09 0.96
C LEU A 183 16.50 -22.91 1.28
N THR A 184 17.72 -22.90 0.73
CA THR A 184 18.68 -21.80 0.90
C THR A 184 18.17 -20.50 0.31
N PHE A 185 17.58 -20.56 -0.90
CA PHE A 185 16.99 -19.38 -1.53
C PHE A 185 15.75 -18.88 -0.77
N LEU A 186 14.84 -19.81 -0.39
CA LEU A 186 13.63 -19.45 0.39
C LEU A 186 14.00 -18.85 1.74
N TRP A 187 15.03 -19.38 2.41
CA TRP A 187 15.53 -18.80 3.66
C TRP A 187 16.08 -17.39 3.44
N SER A 188 16.85 -17.19 2.37
CA SER A 188 17.35 -15.87 2.01
C SER A 188 16.23 -14.86 1.76
N LEU A 189 15.15 -15.27 1.05
CA LEU A 189 13.95 -14.42 0.88
C LEU A 189 13.34 -14.01 2.21
N VAL A 190 13.14 -14.95 3.13
CA VAL A 190 12.56 -14.67 4.45
C VAL A 190 13.43 -13.72 5.26
N MET A 191 14.75 -13.91 5.25
CA MET A 191 15.68 -13.05 5.99
C MET A 191 15.70 -11.61 5.47
N HIS A 192 15.66 -11.40 4.16
CA HIS A 192 15.61 -10.06 3.55
C HIS A 192 14.21 -9.41 3.68
N TRP A 193 13.15 -10.22 3.69
CA TRP A 193 11.79 -9.75 3.85
C TRP A 193 11.47 -9.31 5.29
N PHE A 194 12.13 -9.87 6.30
CA PHE A 194 11.73 -9.76 7.70
C PHE A 194 11.81 -8.32 8.25
N LEU A 195 12.92 -7.60 8.04
CA LEU A 195 13.05 -6.22 8.56
C LEU A 195 12.08 -5.23 7.88
N PRO A 196 11.94 -5.21 6.54
CA PRO A 196 10.91 -4.41 5.89
C PRO A 196 9.51 -4.70 6.42
N PHE A 197 9.15 -5.98 6.51
CA PHE A 197 7.87 -6.40 7.08
C PHE A 197 7.69 -5.93 8.52
N LEU A 198 8.69 -6.12 9.37
CA LEU A 198 8.62 -5.78 10.79
C LEU A 198 8.40 -4.27 11.00
N SER A 199 9.03 -3.41 10.19
CA SER A 199 8.84 -1.96 10.26
C SER A 199 7.39 -1.55 9.98
N LEU A 200 6.77 -2.11 8.96
CA LEU A 200 5.36 -1.88 8.63
C LEU A 200 4.42 -2.46 9.67
N PHE A 201 4.70 -3.69 10.09
CA PHE A 201 3.89 -4.41 11.07
C PHE A 201 3.82 -3.67 12.41
N LEU A 202 4.96 -3.24 12.96
CA LEU A 202 5.03 -2.62 14.28
C LEU A 202 4.28 -1.29 14.35
N VAL A 203 4.46 -0.41 13.36
CA VAL A 203 3.76 0.89 13.32
C VAL A 203 2.25 0.68 13.20
N ALA A 204 1.81 -0.18 12.29
CA ALA A 204 0.40 -0.47 12.10
C ALA A 204 -0.22 -1.20 13.31
N PHE A 205 0.50 -2.14 13.92
CA PHE A 205 0.10 -2.87 15.13
C PHE A 205 -0.23 -1.92 16.28
N GLY A 206 0.60 -0.90 16.53
CA GLY A 206 0.36 0.08 17.60
C GLY A 206 -1.00 0.76 17.46
N GLY A 207 -1.32 1.26 16.27
CA GLY A 207 -2.61 1.92 15.98
C GLY A 207 -3.81 1.00 16.19
N TRP A 208 -3.74 -0.23 15.71
CA TRP A 208 -4.81 -1.22 15.88
C TRP A 208 -5.00 -1.63 17.34
N ALA A 209 -3.92 -1.80 18.10
CA ALA A 209 -3.98 -2.15 19.50
C ALA A 209 -4.64 -1.07 20.35
N ILE A 210 -4.25 0.21 20.14
CA ILE A 210 -4.85 1.36 20.83
C ILE A 210 -6.33 1.50 20.44
N GLY A 211 -6.65 1.44 19.15
CA GLY A 211 -8.00 1.58 18.64
C GLY A 211 -8.95 0.53 19.24
N MET A 212 -8.55 -0.74 19.20
CA MET A 212 -9.35 -1.83 19.75
C MET A 212 -9.51 -1.77 21.27
N ARG A 213 -8.45 -1.40 21.97
CA ARG A 213 -8.51 -1.21 23.44
C ARG A 213 -9.56 -0.14 23.79
N ASN A 214 -9.53 1.00 23.14
CA ASN A 214 -10.45 2.10 23.40
C ASN A 214 -11.90 1.71 23.05
N MET A 215 -12.09 1.03 21.92
CA MET A 215 -13.42 0.54 21.52
C MET A 215 -13.99 -0.49 22.52
N ILE A 216 -13.16 -1.41 23.03
CA ILE A 216 -13.62 -2.39 24.03
C ILE A 216 -14.05 -1.72 25.34
N ILE A 217 -13.32 -0.70 25.80
CA ILE A 217 -13.72 0.02 27.01
C ILE A 217 -15.05 0.73 26.79
N TYR A 218 -15.19 1.45 25.67
CA TYR A 218 -16.43 2.11 25.30
C TYR A 218 -17.63 1.13 25.26
N GLU A 219 -17.44 -0.04 24.66
CA GLU A 219 -18.49 -1.05 24.57
C GLU A 219 -18.83 -1.73 25.91
N LEU A 220 -17.88 -1.84 26.83
CA LEU A 220 -18.11 -2.37 28.18
C LEU A 220 -18.85 -1.39 29.08
N GLU A 221 -18.77 -0.08 28.80
CA GLU A 221 -19.50 0.97 29.54
C GLU A 221 -20.88 1.28 28.90
N ALA A 222 -21.22 0.65 27.77
CA ALA A 222 -22.48 0.88 27.06
C ALA A 222 -23.68 0.29 27.82
N ASP A 223 -24.88 0.91 27.66
CA ASP A 223 -26.11 0.53 28.35
C ASP A 223 -26.46 -0.95 28.20
N TYR A 224 -26.23 -1.55 27.04
CA TYR A 224 -26.52 -2.97 26.83
C TYR A 224 -25.62 -3.88 27.68
N ALA A 225 -24.37 -3.47 27.90
CA ALA A 225 -23.43 -4.23 28.73
C ALA A 225 -23.88 -4.20 30.22
N ASN A 226 -24.22 -3.01 30.72
CA ASN A 226 -24.78 -2.81 32.04
C ASN A 226 -26.09 -3.57 32.22
N TYR A 227 -26.97 -3.55 31.21
CA TYR A 227 -28.23 -4.32 31.25
C TYR A 227 -27.98 -5.83 31.31
N LEU A 228 -27.06 -6.35 30.50
CA LEU A 228 -26.70 -7.78 30.56
C LEU A 228 -26.11 -8.16 31.93
N GLU A 229 -25.29 -7.33 32.54
CA GLU A 229 -24.74 -7.55 33.85
C GLU A 229 -25.83 -7.53 34.94
N SER A 230 -26.82 -6.63 34.84
CA SER A 230 -27.96 -6.58 35.78
C SER A 230 -28.87 -7.81 35.70
N LEU A 231 -28.92 -8.47 34.51
CA LEU A 231 -29.60 -9.76 34.33
C LEU A 231 -28.77 -10.96 34.79
N GLY A 232 -27.57 -10.75 35.39
CA GLY A 232 -26.71 -11.84 35.87
C GLY A 232 -25.94 -12.55 34.73
N ALA A 233 -25.81 -11.95 33.55
CA ALA A 233 -25.05 -12.55 32.45
C ALA A 233 -23.57 -12.73 32.83
N PRO A 234 -22.95 -13.87 32.49
CA PRO A 234 -21.57 -14.11 32.83
C PRO A 234 -20.67 -13.12 32.09
N ARG A 235 -19.66 -12.59 32.76
CA ARG A 235 -18.69 -11.60 32.21
C ARG A 235 -18.09 -12.01 30.86
N ARG A 236 -17.95 -13.34 30.62
CA ARG A 236 -17.47 -13.86 29.34
C ARG A 236 -18.42 -13.52 28.19
N LEU A 237 -19.72 -13.54 28.43
CA LEU A 237 -20.73 -13.21 27.44
C LEU A 237 -20.73 -11.72 27.13
N VAL A 238 -20.73 -10.84 28.13
CA VAL A 238 -20.65 -9.39 27.97
C VAL A 238 -19.42 -9.00 27.16
N ARG A 239 -18.25 -9.54 27.52
CA ARG A 239 -16.99 -9.31 26.79
C ARG A 239 -17.04 -9.79 25.33
N ARG A 240 -17.73 -10.89 25.04
CA ARG A 240 -17.89 -11.39 23.68
C ARG A 240 -18.72 -10.43 22.83
N TYR A 241 -19.81 -9.87 23.39
CA TYR A 241 -20.60 -8.86 22.71
C TYR A 241 -19.83 -7.56 22.51
N ALA A 242 -19.14 -7.07 23.55
CA ALA A 242 -18.29 -5.89 23.46
C ALA A 242 -17.22 -6.05 22.37
N PHE A 243 -16.52 -7.19 22.30
CA PHE A 243 -15.55 -7.46 21.24
C PHE A 243 -16.18 -7.47 19.85
N ARG A 244 -17.35 -8.11 19.70
CA ARG A 244 -18.04 -8.17 18.39
C ARG A 244 -18.46 -6.79 17.90
N ASN A 245 -18.98 -5.95 18.80
CA ASN A 245 -19.39 -4.59 18.46
C ASN A 245 -18.18 -3.71 18.16
N ALA A 246 -17.12 -3.79 18.96
CA ALA A 246 -15.87 -3.07 18.77
C ALA A 246 -15.16 -3.43 17.44
N MET A 247 -15.38 -4.61 16.88
CA MET A 247 -14.81 -5.03 15.58
C MET A 247 -15.39 -4.25 14.39
N LEU A 248 -16.63 -3.76 14.48
CA LEU A 248 -17.26 -3.05 13.36
C LEU A 248 -16.50 -1.77 12.97
N PRO A 249 -16.17 -0.86 13.91
CA PRO A 249 -15.31 0.29 13.61
C PRO A 249 -13.91 -0.10 13.14
N GLN A 250 -13.34 -1.20 13.64
CA GLN A 250 -12.01 -1.68 13.23
C GLN A 250 -11.99 -2.16 11.77
N ILE A 251 -13.06 -2.79 11.29
CA ILE A 251 -13.18 -3.18 9.88
C ILE A 251 -13.33 -1.94 8.99
N THR A 252 -14.13 -0.95 9.41
CA THR A 252 -14.27 0.31 8.68
C THR A 252 -12.96 1.10 8.66
N GLY A 253 -12.26 1.14 9.81
CA GLY A 253 -10.95 1.76 9.96
C GLY A 253 -9.88 1.15 9.05
N LEU A 254 -9.97 -0.15 8.76
CA LEU A 254 -9.03 -0.83 7.86
C LEU A 254 -9.08 -0.21 6.44
N ALA A 255 -10.27 0.09 5.93
CA ALA A 255 -10.42 0.74 4.63
C ALA A 255 -9.75 2.14 4.61
N LEU A 256 -9.91 2.91 5.69
CA LEU A 256 -9.33 4.26 5.79
C LEU A 256 -7.79 4.21 5.94
N GLN A 257 -7.26 3.20 6.60
CA GLN A 257 -5.82 3.05 6.82
C GLN A 257 -5.04 2.45 5.64
N LEU A 258 -5.72 1.84 4.68
CA LEU A 258 -5.04 1.22 3.52
C LEU A 258 -4.12 2.21 2.79
N GLY A 259 -4.58 3.43 2.54
CA GLY A 259 -3.77 4.45 1.88
C GLY A 259 -2.49 4.79 2.65
N THR A 260 -2.57 4.91 3.97
CA THR A 260 -1.42 5.20 4.84
C THR A 260 -0.41 4.04 4.86
N ILE A 261 -0.90 2.81 4.95
CA ILE A 261 -0.03 1.61 4.95
C ILE A 261 0.65 1.43 3.60
N VAL A 262 -0.08 1.68 2.50
CA VAL A 262 0.50 1.63 1.14
C VAL A 262 1.62 2.68 1.00
N ALA A 263 1.37 3.93 1.42
CA ALA A 263 2.41 4.96 1.40
C ALA A 263 3.63 4.58 2.26
N GLY A 264 3.40 3.97 3.44
CA GLY A 264 4.48 3.44 4.29
C GLY A 264 5.27 2.33 3.62
N ALA A 265 4.61 1.42 2.90
CA ALA A 265 5.26 0.34 2.18
C ALA A 265 6.19 0.85 1.07
N LEU A 266 5.75 1.85 0.30
CA LEU A 266 6.57 2.48 -0.75
C LEU A 266 7.87 3.04 -0.17
N VAL A 267 7.79 3.74 0.95
CA VAL A 267 8.97 4.31 1.61
C VAL A 267 9.86 3.22 2.22
N THR A 268 9.27 2.17 2.78
CA THR A 268 10.02 1.02 3.33
C THR A 268 10.79 0.28 2.23
N GLU A 269 10.20 0.08 1.06
CA GLU A 269 10.88 -0.53 -0.10
C GLU A 269 12.11 0.29 -0.52
N ILE A 270 12.02 1.62 -0.46
CA ILE A 270 13.15 2.52 -0.73
C ILE A 270 14.26 2.33 0.30
N VAL A 271 13.93 2.35 1.61
CA VAL A 271 14.90 2.21 2.71
C VAL A 271 15.70 0.91 2.59
N PHE A 272 15.02 -0.19 2.29
CA PHE A 272 15.64 -1.51 2.19
C PHE A 272 16.07 -1.89 0.76
N SER A 273 16.00 -0.97 -0.19
CA SER A 273 16.23 -1.27 -1.63
C SER A 273 15.50 -2.53 -2.07
N TYR A 274 14.29 -2.73 -1.54
CA TYR A 274 13.47 -3.90 -1.79
C TYR A 274 12.81 -3.76 -3.17
N PRO A 275 12.90 -4.73 -4.09
CA PRO A 275 12.58 -4.55 -5.51
C PRO A 275 11.08 -4.52 -5.81
N GLY A 276 10.33 -3.76 -5.03
CA GLY A 276 8.90 -3.53 -5.19
C GLY A 276 8.58 -2.28 -6.03
N VAL A 277 7.29 -1.97 -6.12
CA VAL A 277 6.77 -0.85 -6.92
C VAL A 277 7.24 0.50 -6.38
N GLY A 278 7.39 0.66 -5.05
CA GLY A 278 7.89 1.89 -4.44
C GLY A 278 9.34 2.17 -4.79
N TYR A 279 10.18 1.15 -4.81
CA TYR A 279 11.56 1.28 -5.27
C TYR A 279 11.63 1.64 -6.75
N LEU A 280 10.77 1.03 -7.59
CA LEU A 280 10.67 1.40 -9.01
C LEU A 280 10.24 2.85 -9.23
N ILE A 281 9.31 3.36 -8.42
CA ILE A 281 8.89 4.77 -8.48
C ILE A 281 10.08 5.70 -8.22
N LEU A 282 10.89 5.42 -7.19
CA LEU A 282 12.09 6.21 -6.92
C LEU A 282 13.04 6.21 -8.12
N GLN A 283 13.31 5.03 -8.68
CA GLN A 283 14.18 4.91 -9.87
C GLN A 283 13.59 5.66 -11.06
N ALA A 284 12.30 5.52 -11.33
CA ALA A 284 11.62 6.22 -12.42
C ALA A 284 11.70 7.74 -12.28
N ILE A 285 11.56 8.26 -11.05
CA ILE A 285 11.72 9.71 -10.78
C ILE A 285 13.15 10.17 -11.07
N GLN A 286 14.16 9.45 -10.59
CA GLN A 286 15.56 9.82 -10.73
C GLN A 286 16.03 9.84 -12.20
N VAL A 287 15.44 8.99 -13.03
CA VAL A 287 15.81 8.86 -14.44
C VAL A 287 14.78 9.47 -15.39
N GLN A 288 13.73 10.08 -14.84
CA GLN A 288 12.63 10.72 -15.60
C GLN A 288 11.89 9.75 -16.53
N ASP A 289 11.68 8.51 -16.05
CA ASP A 289 10.91 7.50 -16.78
C ASP A 289 9.40 7.72 -16.55
N PHE A 290 8.80 8.54 -17.39
CA PHE A 290 7.39 8.93 -17.27
C PHE A 290 6.43 7.76 -17.44
N PHE A 291 6.72 6.82 -18.34
CA PHE A 291 5.86 5.66 -18.59
C PHE A 291 5.89 4.70 -17.42
N LEU A 292 7.08 4.39 -16.88
CA LEU A 292 7.21 3.55 -15.70
C LEU A 292 6.56 4.19 -14.49
N LEU A 293 6.73 5.51 -14.30
CA LEU A 293 6.12 6.25 -13.21
C LEU A 293 4.58 6.21 -13.29
N GLN A 294 4.01 6.48 -14.47
CA GLN A 294 2.56 6.41 -14.70
C GLN A 294 2.01 5.00 -14.47
N GLY A 295 2.69 3.99 -15.00
CA GLY A 295 2.30 2.59 -14.81
C GLY A 295 2.34 2.16 -13.34
N ALA A 296 3.39 2.54 -12.60
CA ALA A 296 3.54 2.22 -11.19
C ALA A 296 2.45 2.88 -10.32
N PHE A 297 2.18 4.17 -10.52
CA PHE A 297 1.08 4.85 -9.81
C PHE A 297 -0.30 4.30 -10.19
N LEU A 298 -0.52 3.96 -11.46
CA LEU A 298 -1.76 3.32 -11.90
C LEU A 298 -1.99 2.01 -11.14
N PHE A 299 -0.94 1.20 -10.98
CA PHE A 299 -1.00 -0.06 -10.24
C PHE A 299 -1.37 0.16 -8.77
N ILE A 300 -0.79 1.19 -8.13
CA ILE A 300 -1.11 1.56 -6.74
C ILE A 300 -2.56 2.02 -6.65
N VAL A 301 -3.01 2.92 -7.52
CA VAL A 301 -4.39 3.43 -7.52
C VAL A 301 -5.38 2.28 -7.71
N ALA A 302 -5.16 1.42 -8.70
CA ALA A 302 -6.01 0.25 -8.94
C ALA A 302 -6.01 -0.71 -7.72
N GLY A 303 -4.84 -1.00 -7.16
CA GLY A 303 -4.70 -1.86 -5.98
C GLY A 303 -5.45 -1.31 -4.76
N VAL A 304 -5.31 -0.02 -4.46
CA VAL A 304 -6.02 0.64 -3.34
C VAL A 304 -7.54 0.63 -3.57
N LEU A 305 -8.00 0.93 -4.78
CA LEU A 305 -9.44 0.91 -5.09
C LEU A 305 -10.03 -0.49 -5.01
N ILE A 306 -9.33 -1.51 -5.51
CA ILE A 306 -9.74 -2.91 -5.39
C ILE A 306 -9.77 -3.34 -3.92
N ALA A 307 -8.75 -3.02 -3.14
CA ALA A 307 -8.71 -3.35 -1.72
C ALA A 307 -9.86 -2.67 -0.95
N ASN A 308 -10.13 -1.40 -1.19
CA ASN A 308 -11.26 -0.69 -0.60
C ASN A 308 -12.62 -1.33 -0.99
N PHE A 309 -12.76 -1.71 -2.26
CA PHE A 309 -13.98 -2.39 -2.72
C PHE A 309 -14.17 -3.75 -2.03
N VAL A 310 -13.10 -4.53 -1.86
CA VAL A 310 -13.15 -5.80 -1.12
C VAL A 310 -13.55 -5.57 0.34
N ILE A 311 -12.99 -4.56 1.01
CA ILE A 311 -13.35 -4.23 2.40
C ILE A 311 -14.81 -3.77 2.50
N ASP A 312 -15.32 -3.00 1.54
CA ASP A 312 -16.73 -2.64 1.49
C ASP A 312 -17.65 -3.87 1.40
N ILE A 313 -17.26 -4.88 0.62
CA ILE A 313 -18.01 -6.15 0.54
C ILE A 313 -17.96 -6.85 1.92
N VAL A 314 -16.79 -6.97 2.52
CA VAL A 314 -16.62 -7.58 3.84
C VAL A 314 -17.47 -6.86 4.88
N TYR A 315 -17.49 -5.53 4.87
CA TYR A 315 -18.30 -4.72 5.77
C TYR A 315 -19.81 -5.03 5.65
N VAL A 316 -20.32 -5.09 4.42
CA VAL A 316 -21.75 -5.43 4.16
C VAL A 316 -22.10 -6.86 4.62
N ILE A 317 -21.13 -7.79 4.59
CA ILE A 317 -21.32 -9.17 5.06
C ILE A 317 -21.33 -9.21 6.60
N VAL A 318 -20.44 -8.49 7.25
CA VAL A 318 -20.23 -8.53 8.72
C VAL A 318 -21.29 -7.71 9.45
N ASP A 319 -21.73 -6.58 8.89
CA ASP A 319 -22.77 -5.73 9.49
C ASP A 319 -24.11 -5.81 8.72
N PRO A 320 -25.04 -6.68 9.18
CA PRO A 320 -26.36 -6.79 8.56
C PRO A 320 -27.23 -5.53 8.70
N ARG A 321 -26.93 -4.63 9.64
CA ARG A 321 -27.70 -3.38 9.87
C ARG A 321 -27.55 -2.42 8.69
N THR A 322 -26.42 -2.45 8.00
CA THR A 322 -26.22 -1.68 6.76
C THR A 322 -27.20 -2.10 5.67
N ARG A 323 -27.71 -3.35 5.71
CA ARG A 323 -28.72 -3.84 4.77
C ARG A 323 -30.12 -3.25 5.01
N THR A 324 -30.45 -2.89 6.27
CA THR A 324 -31.76 -2.33 6.65
C THR A 324 -31.82 -0.82 6.45
N GLY A 325 -30.74 -0.06 6.76
CA GLY A 325 -30.61 1.36 6.44
C GLY A 325 -30.71 1.66 4.92
N MET A 326 -30.33 0.70 4.09
CA MET A 326 -30.49 0.79 2.63
C MET A 326 -31.95 0.63 2.16
N ARG A 327 -32.86 0.13 2.99
CA ARG A 327 -34.31 0.02 2.68
C ARG A 327 -35.10 1.26 3.12
N GLY A 328 -34.62 1.99 4.13
CA GLY A 328 -35.29 3.19 4.66
C GLY A 328 -35.01 4.49 3.90
N ALA A 329 -34.01 4.52 3.00
CA ALA A 329 -33.72 5.69 2.17
C ALA A 329 -34.53 5.73 0.85
N THR A 330 -35.52 4.87 0.71
CA THR A 330 -36.41 4.75 -0.47
C THR A 330 -37.90 4.88 -0.11
N ALA A 331 -38.22 5.35 1.12
CA ALA A 331 -39.57 5.71 1.54
C ALA A 331 -39.74 7.23 1.62
#